data_4a154793b35d5c738242592dc7024a82
#
_entry.id   4a154793b35d5c738242592dc7024a82
#
_cell.length_a   1.000
_cell.length_b   1.000
_cell.length_c   1.000
_cell.angle_alpha   90.00
_cell.angle_beta   90.00
_cell.angle_gamma   90.00
#
_symmetry.space_group_name_H-M   'P 1'
#
loop_
_entity.id
_entity.type
_entity.pdbx_description
1 polymer ?
#
loop_
_entity_poly.entity_id
_entity_poly.type
_entity_poly.pdbx_seq_one_letter_code
_entity_poly.pdbx_strand_id
1 'polypeptide(L)'
;MKKLTIFLVLLLTAGDAFSQQQAGMNKQELLEYFDQTFANIQTEIEGLNAEQLKFSPGEGRWSVSQCLYHLVITEPQLLEFVRQAMDAPADPSLKDSVKITDRDIIMAVTDRSHKAKAENELTDAPVYSSPREALSALESSRKIIKDFIGKYTEEELRNKVIKWPVGYADAFQGLLFIAAHAARHTEQMKEVKSDPSFPKLP
;
A
#
# COMPACT_ATOMS: atom_id res chain seq x y z
N MET A 1 4.64 -64.93 14.34
CA MET A 1 3.67 -64.25 13.50
C MET A 1 4.02 -62.77 13.51
N LYS A 2 4.32 -62.21 12.36
CA LYS A 2 5.00 -60.92 12.14
C LYS A 2 4.04 -59.75 12.36
N LYS A 3 4.37 -58.85 13.27
CA LYS A 3 3.74 -57.53 13.34
C LYS A 3 4.62 -56.55 12.51
N LEU A 4 4.12 -56.18 11.36
CA LEU A 4 4.72 -55.15 10.48
C LEU A 4 4.30 -53.77 10.97
N THR A 5 5.26 -53.04 11.47
CA THR A 5 5.12 -51.67 11.95
C THR A 5 5.16 -50.76 10.72
N ILE A 6 4.06 -50.11 10.42
CA ILE A 6 4.02 -49.01 9.45
C ILE A 6 4.37 -47.72 10.22
N PHE A 7 5.61 -47.30 10.08
CA PHE A 7 6.09 -45.99 10.48
C PHE A 7 6.83 -45.43 9.27
N LEU A 8 6.12 -44.71 8.41
CA LEU A 8 6.73 -43.73 7.53
C LEU A 8 5.59 -42.96 6.81
N VAL A 9 5.63 -41.71 6.90
CA VAL A 9 5.05 -40.60 6.10
C VAL A 9 4.36 -39.58 7.00
N LEU A 10 5.15 -38.74 7.65
CA LEU A 10 4.71 -37.46 8.22
C LEU A 10 5.93 -36.54 8.44
N LEU A 11 6.73 -36.32 7.39
CA LEU A 11 7.90 -35.41 7.48
C LEU A 11 8.19 -34.68 6.16
N LEU A 12 7.14 -34.26 5.41
CA LEU A 12 7.36 -33.49 4.17
C LEU A 12 6.46 -32.27 3.99
N THR A 13 5.75 -31.80 5.01
CA THR A 13 4.90 -30.60 4.86
C THR A 13 5.35 -29.39 5.66
N ALA A 14 6.39 -29.50 6.50
CA ALA A 14 6.89 -28.36 7.27
C ALA A 14 7.95 -27.53 6.54
N GLY A 15 8.57 -28.08 5.47
CA GLY A 15 9.60 -27.39 4.69
C GLY A 15 9.03 -26.30 3.78
N ASP A 16 7.89 -26.57 3.17
CA ASP A 16 7.31 -25.65 2.17
C ASP A 16 6.70 -24.39 2.82
N ALA A 17 6.11 -24.52 4.00
CA ALA A 17 5.55 -23.38 4.72
C ALA A 17 6.65 -22.43 5.25
N PHE A 18 7.82 -22.95 5.61
CA PHE A 18 8.94 -22.13 6.09
C PHE A 18 9.68 -21.46 4.92
N SER A 19 9.72 -22.08 3.76
CA SER A 19 10.27 -21.53 2.53
C SER A 19 9.39 -20.42 1.95
N GLN A 20 8.07 -20.55 2.01
CA GLN A 20 7.13 -19.51 1.61
C GLN A 20 7.18 -18.26 2.50
N GLN A 21 7.57 -18.40 3.77
CA GLN A 21 7.67 -17.27 4.70
C GLN A 21 8.95 -16.42 4.47
N GLN A 22 9.91 -16.91 3.68
CA GLN A 22 11.11 -16.20 3.25
C GLN A 22 11.03 -15.71 1.80
N ALA A 23 10.14 -16.25 0.99
CA ALA A 23 9.90 -15.75 -0.35
C ALA A 23 9.21 -14.37 -0.28
N GLY A 24 9.76 -13.38 -1.00
CA GLY A 24 9.10 -12.09 -1.19
C GLY A 24 7.71 -12.27 -1.84
N MET A 25 6.91 -11.24 -1.79
CA MET A 25 5.61 -11.20 -2.48
C MET A 25 5.80 -11.36 -3.99
N ASN A 26 4.96 -12.16 -4.64
CA ASN A 26 4.97 -12.28 -6.08
C ASN A 26 4.08 -11.20 -6.75
N LYS A 27 4.18 -11.08 -8.08
CA LYS A 27 3.46 -10.06 -8.86
C LYS A 27 1.93 -10.19 -8.73
N GLN A 28 1.39 -11.40 -8.65
CA GLN A 28 -0.04 -11.61 -8.48
C GLN A 28 -0.49 -11.13 -7.09
N GLU A 29 0.26 -11.45 -6.05
CA GLU A 29 0.00 -10.99 -4.68
C GLU A 29 0.09 -9.46 -4.56
N LEU A 30 1.01 -8.82 -5.29
CA LEU A 30 1.07 -7.36 -5.38
C LEU A 30 -0.21 -6.77 -5.97
N LEU A 31 -0.71 -7.31 -7.08
CA LEU A 31 -1.96 -6.87 -7.70
C LEU A 31 -3.16 -7.08 -6.77
N GLU A 32 -3.22 -8.21 -6.08
CA GLU A 32 -4.24 -8.51 -5.08
C GLU A 32 -4.17 -7.54 -3.89
N TYR A 33 -2.98 -7.14 -3.47
CA TYR A 33 -2.80 -6.16 -2.41
C TYR A 33 -3.29 -4.76 -2.83
N PHE A 34 -3.07 -4.37 -4.10
CA PHE A 34 -3.69 -3.15 -4.65
C PHE A 34 -5.22 -3.22 -4.61
N ASP A 35 -5.81 -4.35 -5.01
CA ASP A 35 -7.26 -4.53 -4.98
C ASP A 35 -7.79 -4.53 -3.53
N GLN A 36 -7.12 -5.21 -2.62
CA GLN A 36 -7.48 -5.25 -1.20
C GLN A 36 -7.45 -3.86 -0.56
N THR A 37 -6.39 -3.07 -0.80
CA THR A 37 -6.28 -1.73 -0.22
C THR A 37 -7.31 -0.77 -0.79
N PHE A 38 -7.70 -0.91 -2.07
CA PHE A 38 -8.80 -0.16 -2.67
C PHE A 38 -10.15 -0.53 -2.04
N ALA A 39 -10.44 -1.83 -1.91
CA ALA A 39 -11.67 -2.31 -1.28
C ALA A 39 -11.78 -1.86 0.18
N ASN A 40 -10.68 -1.83 0.91
CA ASN A 40 -10.65 -1.32 2.29
C ASN A 40 -11.00 0.17 2.35
N ILE A 41 -10.45 1.00 1.45
CA ILE A 41 -10.81 2.43 1.36
C ILE A 41 -12.31 2.55 1.05
N GLN A 42 -12.82 1.81 0.07
CA GLN A 42 -14.23 1.83 -0.31
C GLN A 42 -15.12 1.52 0.90
N THR A 43 -14.79 0.48 1.66
CA THR A 43 -15.52 0.10 2.88
C THR A 43 -15.51 1.21 3.93
N GLU A 44 -14.37 1.88 4.11
CA GLU A 44 -14.24 2.93 5.13
C GLU A 44 -15.04 4.20 4.81
N ILE A 45 -15.28 4.48 3.54
CA ILE A 45 -16.00 5.70 3.14
C ILE A 45 -17.44 5.45 2.71
N GLU A 46 -17.85 4.19 2.59
CA GLU A 46 -19.22 3.85 2.22
C GLU A 46 -20.23 4.45 3.20
N GLY A 47 -21.27 5.09 2.66
CA GLY A 47 -22.35 5.70 3.45
C GLY A 47 -21.99 7.00 4.16
N LEU A 48 -20.75 7.49 4.08
CA LEU A 48 -20.41 8.80 4.66
C LEU A 48 -21.07 9.94 3.88
N ASN A 49 -21.62 10.90 4.61
CA ASN A 49 -22.12 12.15 4.05
C ASN A 49 -21.02 13.23 3.96
N ALA A 50 -21.35 14.37 3.36
CA ALA A 50 -20.40 15.47 3.15
C ALA A 50 -19.85 16.06 4.46
N GLU A 51 -20.63 16.08 5.53
CA GLU A 51 -20.20 16.55 6.85
C GLU A 51 -19.17 15.59 7.45
N GLN A 52 -19.44 14.28 7.40
CA GLN A 52 -18.55 13.21 7.87
C GLN A 52 -17.23 13.17 7.08
N LEU A 53 -17.29 13.35 5.76
CA LEU A 53 -16.10 13.43 4.92
C LEU A 53 -15.19 14.62 5.28
N LYS A 54 -15.78 15.77 5.66
CA LYS A 54 -15.06 16.99 6.02
C LYS A 54 -14.59 17.03 7.47
N PHE A 55 -15.14 16.20 8.33
CA PHE A 55 -14.84 16.22 9.75
C PHE A 55 -13.33 16.01 10.00
N SER A 56 -12.72 16.96 10.72
CA SER A 56 -11.36 16.84 11.25
C SER A 56 -11.42 16.69 12.76
N PRO A 57 -10.73 15.74 13.36
CA PRO A 57 -10.70 15.54 14.81
C PRO A 57 -9.99 16.65 15.61
N GLY A 58 -9.42 17.65 14.95
CA GLY A 58 -8.75 18.77 15.59
C GLY A 58 -7.64 19.37 14.72
N GLU A 59 -6.99 20.43 15.23
CA GLU A 59 -5.93 21.13 14.52
C GLU A 59 -4.76 20.18 14.16
N GLY A 60 -4.29 20.28 12.92
CA GLY A 60 -3.22 19.43 12.38
C GLY A 60 -3.61 17.97 12.14
N ARG A 61 -4.89 17.62 12.27
CA ARG A 61 -5.41 16.28 11.97
C ARG A 61 -6.25 16.32 10.70
N TRP A 62 -6.04 15.34 9.85
CA TRP A 62 -6.75 15.29 8.57
C TRP A 62 -8.18 14.75 8.71
N SER A 63 -9.05 15.22 7.83
CA SER A 63 -10.34 14.61 7.57
C SER A 63 -10.20 13.38 6.67
N VAL A 64 -11.28 12.61 6.56
CA VAL A 64 -11.37 11.50 5.58
C VAL A 64 -11.15 12.02 4.16
N SER A 65 -11.76 13.16 3.79
CA SER A 65 -11.60 13.77 2.47
C SER A 65 -10.16 14.18 2.17
N GLN A 66 -9.43 14.70 3.15
CA GLN A 66 -8.01 15.04 2.99
C GLN A 66 -7.14 13.80 2.80
N CYS A 67 -7.42 12.70 3.52
CA CYS A 67 -6.73 11.42 3.29
C CYS A 67 -6.94 10.92 1.86
N LEU A 68 -8.18 10.98 1.34
CA LEU A 68 -8.51 10.57 -0.02
C LEU A 68 -7.82 11.45 -1.06
N TYR A 69 -7.90 12.78 -0.88
CA TYR A 69 -7.24 13.71 -1.78
C TYR A 69 -5.73 13.46 -1.84
N HIS A 70 -5.11 13.27 -0.68
CA HIS A 70 -3.68 12.94 -0.61
C HIS A 70 -3.35 11.68 -1.42
N LEU A 71 -4.12 10.61 -1.29
CA LEU A 71 -3.90 9.39 -2.08
C LEU A 71 -4.03 9.65 -3.59
N VAL A 72 -5.04 10.41 -4.00
CA VAL A 72 -5.28 10.73 -5.42
C VAL A 72 -4.12 11.49 -6.04
N ILE A 73 -3.48 12.40 -5.30
CA ILE A 73 -2.35 13.18 -5.83
C ILE A 73 -1.00 12.47 -5.68
N THR A 74 -0.81 11.66 -4.62
CA THR A 74 0.49 11.05 -4.33
C THR A 74 0.72 9.74 -5.07
N GLU A 75 -0.30 8.91 -5.29
CA GLU A 75 -0.13 7.65 -6.02
C GLU A 75 0.45 7.84 -7.44
N PRO A 76 -0.04 8.79 -8.26
CA PRO A 76 0.58 9.09 -9.55
C PRO A 76 2.02 9.59 -9.45
N GLN A 77 2.34 10.40 -8.44
CA GLN A 77 3.69 10.91 -8.22
C GLN A 77 4.66 9.77 -7.83
N LEU A 78 4.23 8.88 -6.95
CA LEU A 78 5.01 7.71 -6.56
C LEU A 78 5.19 6.74 -7.74
N LEU A 79 4.15 6.55 -8.57
CA LEU A 79 4.27 5.76 -9.79
C LEU A 79 5.29 6.37 -10.76
N GLU A 80 5.28 7.70 -10.92
CA GLU A 80 6.24 8.38 -11.79
C GLU A 80 7.68 8.18 -11.32
N PHE A 81 7.91 8.18 -10.01
CA PHE A 81 9.21 7.86 -9.43
C PHE A 81 9.66 6.43 -9.78
N VAL A 82 8.76 5.45 -9.70
CA VAL A 82 9.04 4.07 -10.13
C VAL A 82 9.26 4.00 -11.63
N ARG A 83 8.48 4.72 -12.44
CA ARG A 83 8.62 4.78 -13.91
C ARG A 83 10.01 5.26 -14.32
N GLN A 84 10.49 6.35 -13.72
CA GLN A 84 11.82 6.89 -13.98
C GLN A 84 12.93 5.87 -13.69
N ALA A 85 12.78 5.08 -12.63
CA ALA A 85 13.71 4.00 -12.32
C ALA A 85 13.66 2.86 -13.36
N MET A 86 12.46 2.53 -13.86
CA MET A 86 12.31 1.51 -14.90
C MET A 86 12.92 1.96 -16.24
N ASP A 87 12.84 3.25 -16.58
CA ASP A 87 13.40 3.83 -17.80
C ASP A 87 14.93 4.03 -17.71
N ALA A 88 15.49 4.13 -16.52
CA ALA A 88 16.92 4.26 -16.31
C ALA A 88 17.68 2.96 -16.67
N PRO A 89 18.97 3.06 -17.09
CA PRO A 89 19.82 1.87 -17.23
C PRO A 89 19.85 1.05 -15.94
N ALA A 90 19.82 -0.28 -16.05
CA ALA A 90 19.99 -1.15 -14.89
C ALA A 90 21.43 -1.05 -14.37
N ASP A 91 21.60 -0.96 -13.08
CA ASP A 91 22.88 -1.09 -12.39
C ASP A 91 22.89 -2.35 -11.53
N PRO A 92 23.42 -3.47 -12.07
CA PRO A 92 23.47 -4.73 -11.34
C PRO A 92 24.28 -4.66 -10.04
N SER A 93 25.22 -3.70 -9.91
CA SER A 93 26.03 -3.54 -8.70
C SER A 93 25.21 -3.10 -7.48
N LEU A 94 24.05 -2.50 -7.71
CA LEU A 94 23.17 -2.03 -6.66
C LEU A 94 22.22 -3.12 -6.13
N LYS A 95 22.12 -4.27 -6.79
CA LYS A 95 21.18 -5.33 -6.40
C LYS A 95 21.40 -5.78 -4.96
N ASP A 96 22.65 -5.93 -4.56
CA ASP A 96 23.02 -6.31 -3.20
C ASP A 96 22.82 -5.19 -2.16
N SER A 97 22.46 -3.99 -2.61
CA SER A 97 22.17 -2.86 -1.71
C SER A 97 20.73 -2.89 -1.19
N VAL A 98 19.82 -3.63 -1.83
CA VAL A 98 18.46 -3.83 -1.37
C VAL A 98 18.47 -4.82 -0.20
N LYS A 99 18.30 -4.31 1.02
CA LYS A 99 18.36 -5.10 2.26
C LYS A 99 16.99 -5.23 2.94
N ILE A 100 16.06 -4.35 2.59
CA ILE A 100 14.72 -4.35 3.14
C ILE A 100 13.87 -5.44 2.49
N THR A 101 13.08 -6.17 3.28
CA THR A 101 12.12 -7.14 2.74
C THR A 101 10.79 -6.48 2.39
N ASP A 102 9.97 -7.13 1.56
CA ASP A 102 8.61 -6.66 1.24
C ASP A 102 7.76 -6.50 2.50
N ARG A 103 7.89 -7.45 3.42
CA ARG A 103 7.20 -7.40 4.71
C ARG A 103 7.61 -6.20 5.54
N ASP A 104 8.91 -5.89 5.59
CA ASP A 104 9.41 -4.74 6.35
C ASP A 104 8.88 -3.43 5.79
N ILE A 105 8.74 -3.32 4.45
CA ILE A 105 8.14 -2.15 3.80
C ILE A 105 6.68 -2.00 4.24
N ILE A 106 5.88 -3.08 4.15
CA ILE A 106 4.49 -3.04 4.58
C ILE A 106 4.40 -2.62 6.04
N MET A 107 5.17 -3.25 6.92
CA MET A 107 5.16 -2.95 8.36
C MET A 107 5.57 -1.51 8.65
N ALA A 108 6.67 -1.04 8.05
CA ALA A 108 7.17 0.33 8.28
C ALA A 108 6.21 1.40 7.77
N VAL A 109 5.60 1.16 6.59
CA VAL A 109 4.67 2.12 5.98
C VAL A 109 3.34 2.16 6.72
N THR A 110 2.82 1.01 7.14
CA THR A 110 1.52 0.93 7.83
C THR A 110 1.60 1.28 9.32
N ASP A 111 2.80 1.34 9.91
CA ASP A 111 2.98 1.75 11.30
C ASP A 111 2.49 3.18 11.54
N ARG A 112 1.43 3.30 12.37
CA ARG A 112 0.81 4.56 12.77
C ARG A 112 1.33 5.10 14.11
N SER A 113 2.29 4.45 14.74
CA SER A 113 2.89 4.91 16.01
C SER A 113 3.65 6.23 15.81
N HIS A 114 4.20 6.45 14.62
CA HIS A 114 4.88 7.67 14.23
C HIS A 114 4.03 8.45 13.23
N LYS A 115 3.56 9.63 13.65
CA LYS A 115 2.78 10.53 12.79
C LYS A 115 3.74 11.43 12.04
N ALA A 116 3.78 11.30 10.71
CA ALA A 116 4.43 12.30 9.88
C ALA A 116 3.58 13.58 9.88
N LYS A 117 4.22 14.74 10.05
CA LYS A 117 3.55 16.02 9.89
C LYS A 117 3.32 16.24 8.40
N ALA A 118 2.08 16.45 8.00
CA ALA A 118 1.76 16.79 6.62
C ALA A 118 2.33 18.17 6.26
N GLU A 119 2.81 18.32 5.04
CA GLU A 119 3.13 19.62 4.51
C GLU A 119 1.86 20.46 4.33
N ASN A 120 1.99 21.79 4.41
CA ASN A 120 0.86 22.73 4.45
C ASN A 120 -0.03 22.71 3.21
N GLU A 121 0.46 22.13 2.09
CA GLU A 121 -0.28 22.03 0.81
C GLU A 121 -1.62 21.29 0.90
N LEU A 122 -1.84 20.51 1.97
CA LEU A 122 -3.07 19.74 2.13
C LEU A 122 -4.12 20.43 3.01
N THR A 123 -3.80 21.56 3.62
CA THR A 123 -4.78 22.33 4.41
C THR A 123 -5.87 22.94 3.52
N ASP A 124 -5.53 23.31 2.29
CA ASP A 124 -6.43 23.88 1.29
C ASP A 124 -6.91 22.86 0.25
N ALA A 125 -6.72 21.56 0.54
CA ALA A 125 -7.12 20.48 -0.35
C ALA A 125 -8.62 20.57 -0.69
N PRO A 126 -8.99 20.36 -1.96
CA PRO A 126 -10.39 20.27 -2.34
C PRO A 126 -11.06 19.13 -1.57
N VAL A 127 -12.23 19.43 -1.03
CA VAL A 127 -12.98 18.44 -0.27
C VAL A 127 -13.94 17.74 -1.22
N TYR A 128 -13.83 16.42 -1.31
CA TYR A 128 -14.80 15.62 -2.05
C TYR A 128 -16.20 15.82 -1.47
N SER A 129 -17.17 16.04 -2.36
CA SER A 129 -18.56 16.24 -1.98
C SER A 129 -19.29 14.93 -1.70
N SER A 130 -18.76 13.83 -2.21
CA SER A 130 -19.30 12.48 -2.04
C SER A 130 -18.23 11.41 -2.07
N PRO A 131 -18.46 10.24 -1.42
CA PRO A 131 -17.58 9.08 -1.52
C PRO A 131 -17.36 8.63 -2.97
N ARG A 132 -18.39 8.71 -3.80
CA ARG A 132 -18.32 8.29 -5.21
C ARG A 132 -17.33 9.11 -6.03
N GLU A 133 -17.29 10.42 -5.80
CA GLU A 133 -16.34 11.31 -6.50
C GLU A 133 -14.90 10.94 -6.17
N ALA A 134 -14.59 10.77 -4.88
CA ALA A 134 -13.26 10.37 -4.43
C ALA A 134 -12.83 9.00 -4.96
N LEU A 135 -13.72 8.01 -4.90
CA LEU A 135 -13.45 6.66 -5.40
C LEU A 135 -13.18 6.64 -6.89
N SER A 136 -13.96 7.40 -7.70
CA SER A 136 -13.76 7.44 -9.15
C SER A 136 -12.37 7.98 -9.53
N ALA A 137 -11.88 8.99 -8.82
CA ALA A 137 -10.53 9.53 -9.03
C ALA A 137 -9.45 8.49 -8.66
N LEU A 138 -9.59 7.83 -7.52
CA LEU A 138 -8.64 6.82 -7.05
C LEU A 138 -8.65 5.57 -7.94
N GLU A 139 -9.83 5.11 -8.39
CA GLU A 139 -9.98 3.98 -9.29
C GLU A 139 -9.24 4.20 -10.61
N SER A 140 -9.35 5.42 -11.16
CA SER A 140 -8.64 5.82 -12.38
C SER A 140 -7.11 5.73 -12.20
N SER A 141 -6.59 6.22 -11.08
CA SER A 141 -5.17 6.12 -10.72
C SER A 141 -4.74 4.66 -10.59
N ARG A 142 -5.52 3.84 -9.88
CA ARG A 142 -5.23 2.42 -9.65
C ARG A 142 -5.21 1.61 -10.93
N LYS A 143 -6.11 1.92 -11.87
CA LYS A 143 -6.07 1.29 -13.18
C LYS A 143 -4.75 1.57 -13.90
N ILE A 144 -4.27 2.81 -13.90
CA ILE A 144 -3.00 3.19 -14.52
C ILE A 144 -1.83 2.44 -13.86
N ILE A 145 -1.82 2.31 -12.53
CA ILE A 145 -0.77 1.60 -11.80
C ILE A 145 -0.79 0.11 -12.16
N LYS A 146 -1.96 -0.54 -12.15
CA LYS A 146 -2.11 -1.95 -12.50
C LYS A 146 -1.73 -2.23 -13.96
N ASP A 147 -2.11 -1.34 -14.89
CA ASP A 147 -1.69 -1.41 -16.28
C ASP A 147 -0.16 -1.27 -16.44
N PHE A 148 0.47 -0.44 -15.60
CA PHE A 148 1.92 -0.31 -15.56
C PHE A 148 2.59 -1.59 -15.05
N ILE A 149 2.13 -2.16 -13.93
CA ILE A 149 2.62 -3.44 -13.39
C ILE A 149 2.49 -4.54 -14.44
N GLY A 150 1.40 -4.54 -15.21
CA GLY A 150 1.12 -5.52 -16.27
C GLY A 150 2.17 -5.55 -17.39
N LYS A 151 2.89 -4.45 -17.64
CA LYS A 151 3.87 -4.32 -18.71
C LYS A 151 5.18 -5.06 -18.44
N TYR A 152 5.47 -5.38 -17.18
CA TYR A 152 6.77 -5.93 -16.75
C TYR A 152 6.58 -7.29 -16.09
N THR A 153 7.58 -8.13 -16.22
CA THR A 153 7.72 -9.35 -15.40
C THR A 153 8.13 -8.96 -13.97
N GLU A 154 7.93 -9.86 -13.02
CA GLU A 154 8.41 -9.66 -11.66
C GLU A 154 9.94 -9.49 -11.63
N GLU A 155 10.65 -10.29 -12.41
CA GLU A 155 12.11 -10.22 -12.50
C GLU A 155 12.60 -8.85 -13.00
N GLU A 156 11.92 -8.27 -14.01
CA GLU A 156 12.25 -6.92 -14.51
C GLU A 156 12.07 -5.87 -13.42
N LEU A 157 10.98 -5.95 -12.65
CA LEU A 157 10.71 -5.04 -11.53
C LEU A 157 11.75 -5.20 -10.41
N ARG A 158 12.11 -6.45 -10.08
CA ARG A 158 13.09 -6.77 -9.02
C ARG A 158 14.53 -6.42 -9.40
N ASN A 159 14.85 -6.36 -10.68
CA ASN A 159 16.19 -6.02 -11.17
C ASN A 159 16.43 -4.50 -11.30
N LYS A 160 15.41 -3.66 -11.06
CA LYS A 160 15.55 -2.20 -11.10
C LYS A 160 15.61 -1.64 -9.68
N VAL A 161 16.78 -1.17 -9.29
CA VAL A 161 17.01 -0.61 -7.94
C VAL A 161 16.75 0.88 -7.93
N ILE A 162 16.01 1.31 -6.92
CA ILE A 162 15.63 2.69 -6.66
C ILE A 162 16.36 3.16 -5.40
N LYS A 163 16.98 4.33 -5.48
CA LYS A 163 17.53 4.99 -4.29
C LYS A 163 16.44 5.83 -3.63
N TRP A 164 16.03 5.41 -2.46
CA TRP A 164 15.09 6.14 -1.61
C TRP A 164 15.83 7.01 -0.58
N PRO A 165 15.18 7.99 0.05
CA PRO A 165 15.81 8.77 1.11
C PRO A 165 16.34 7.93 2.28
N VAL A 166 15.77 6.75 2.50
CA VAL A 166 16.09 5.85 3.63
C VAL A 166 16.89 4.60 3.21
N GLY A 167 17.37 4.52 1.97
CA GLY A 167 18.14 3.38 1.50
C GLY A 167 17.83 2.98 0.06
N TYR A 168 17.94 1.68 -0.23
CA TYR A 168 17.67 1.13 -1.54
C TYR A 168 16.49 0.17 -1.49
N ALA A 169 15.62 0.25 -2.50
CA ALA A 169 14.53 -0.68 -2.76
C ALA A 169 14.54 -1.06 -4.24
N ASP A 170 13.89 -2.14 -4.62
CA ASP A 170 13.64 -2.42 -6.03
C ASP A 170 12.33 -1.77 -6.53
N ALA A 171 12.08 -1.79 -7.85
CA ALA A 171 10.89 -1.18 -8.43
C ALA A 171 9.59 -1.91 -7.99
N PHE A 172 9.66 -3.22 -7.75
CA PHE A 172 8.54 -3.97 -7.18
C PHE A 172 8.20 -3.43 -5.79
N GLN A 173 9.20 -3.22 -4.95
CA GLN A 173 9.06 -2.64 -3.61
C GLN A 173 8.57 -1.19 -3.66
N GLY A 174 8.95 -0.43 -4.69
CA GLY A 174 8.39 0.89 -4.95
C GLY A 174 6.89 0.86 -5.21
N LEU A 175 6.42 -0.10 -6.01
CA LEU A 175 4.99 -0.32 -6.23
C LEU A 175 4.28 -0.83 -4.97
N LEU A 176 4.90 -1.72 -4.23
CA LEU A 176 4.38 -2.22 -2.95
C LEU A 176 4.20 -1.09 -1.93
N PHE A 177 5.14 -0.12 -1.90
CA PHE A 177 5.04 1.07 -1.08
C PHE A 177 3.76 1.86 -1.38
N ILE A 178 3.37 2.03 -2.67
CA ILE A 178 2.15 2.74 -3.05
C ILE A 178 0.91 2.07 -2.43
N ALA A 179 0.80 0.74 -2.52
CA ALA A 179 -0.32 0.00 -1.95
C ALA A 179 -0.32 0.06 -0.41
N ALA A 180 0.85 -0.08 0.23
CA ALA A 180 0.99 0.03 1.69
C ALA A 180 0.68 1.45 2.20
N HIS A 181 1.02 2.49 1.43
CA HIS A 181 0.69 3.88 1.74
C HIS A 181 -0.82 4.11 1.77
N ALA A 182 -1.56 3.50 0.85
CA ALA A 182 -3.02 3.52 0.90
C ALA A 182 -3.58 2.79 2.14
N ALA A 183 -3.02 1.63 2.49
CA ALA A 183 -3.39 0.93 3.72
C ALA A 183 -3.16 1.81 4.97
N ARG A 184 -2.03 2.53 5.04
CA ARG A 184 -1.75 3.49 6.12
C ARG A 184 -2.84 4.56 6.25
N HIS A 185 -3.27 5.14 5.11
CA HIS A 185 -4.31 6.18 5.12
C HIS A 185 -5.70 5.61 5.39
N THR A 186 -5.96 4.35 5.05
CA THR A 186 -7.17 3.64 5.48
C THR A 186 -7.25 3.57 7.01
N GLU A 187 -6.17 3.20 7.68
CA GLU A 187 -6.12 3.21 9.15
C GLU A 187 -6.30 4.62 9.73
N GLN A 188 -5.76 5.64 9.05
CA GLN A 188 -5.99 7.04 9.45
C GLN A 188 -7.47 7.44 9.32
N MET A 189 -8.17 7.01 8.28
CA MET A 189 -9.61 7.24 8.14
C MET A 189 -10.40 6.56 9.26
N LYS A 190 -10.02 5.34 9.68
CA LYS A 190 -10.61 4.67 10.85
C LYS A 190 -10.38 5.46 12.13
N GLU A 191 -9.18 6.00 12.34
CA GLU A 191 -8.88 6.87 13.49
C GLU A 191 -9.79 8.11 13.50
N VAL A 192 -10.03 8.74 12.34
CA VAL A 192 -10.95 9.90 12.21
C VAL A 192 -12.38 9.50 12.59
N LYS A 193 -12.87 8.39 12.06
CA LYS A 193 -14.23 7.89 12.32
C LYS A 193 -14.44 7.44 13.77
N SER A 194 -13.38 7.04 14.44
CA SER A 194 -13.43 6.60 15.85
C SER A 194 -13.39 7.78 16.85
N ASP A 195 -13.22 9.01 16.38
CA ASP A 195 -13.22 10.20 17.26
C ASP A 195 -14.60 10.38 17.90
N PRO A 196 -14.68 10.61 19.22
CA PRO A 196 -15.96 10.80 19.91
C PRO A 196 -16.85 11.91 19.36
N SER A 197 -16.24 12.91 18.70
CA SER A 197 -16.91 14.04 18.07
C SER A 197 -17.28 13.80 16.60
N PHE A 198 -16.98 12.60 16.06
CA PHE A 198 -17.34 12.29 14.67
C PHE A 198 -18.86 12.41 14.46
N PRO A 199 -19.34 13.13 13.41
CA PRO A 199 -20.76 13.35 13.19
C PRO A 199 -21.52 12.02 13.07
N LYS A 200 -22.58 11.86 13.84
CA LYS A 200 -23.48 10.70 13.77
C LYS A 200 -24.49 10.91 12.66
N LEU A 201 -24.84 9.84 11.98
CA LEU A 201 -25.99 9.88 11.06
C LEU A 201 -27.27 10.18 11.87
N PRO A 202 -28.15 11.02 11.33
CA PRO A 202 -29.43 11.33 11.97
C PRO A 202 -30.33 10.10 12.11
#